data_5e7556f122c155a962d4f3d23cc01be7
#
_entry.id   5e7556f122c155a962d4f3d23cc01be7
#
_cell.length_a   1.000
_cell.length_b   1.000
_cell.length_c   1.000
_cell.angle_alpha   90.00
_cell.angle_beta   90.00
_cell.angle_gamma   90.00
#
_symmetry.space_group_name_H-M   'P 1'
#
loop_
_entity.id
_entity.type
_entity.pdbx_description
1 polymer ?
#
loop_
_entity_poly.entity_id
_entity_poly.type
_entity_poly.pdbx_seq_one_letter_code
_entity_poly.pdbx_strand_id
1 'polypeptide(L)'
;MKLLYFNDFKLGVLKGDAVVDVSAEVAGIAHTGPGDLMNNLIEQWDGYKARLEAAVAKGSGVPVSSVRIRPPVPGPRTIDCMAVNYMEDGTRSAPAPINAFHKSPSAIIGQGDTMVLPDVPAAIFEGEAEMAAVIGKKCSNVSEAQALSYVFGYMNFIDGSARGLPPPGNVFFQMKSRDTFAPIGPYLVTTDEIANPQKLQIKLWNNGILMQNFNTDDMGHNIAKSIAWLSSIHTLLPGDIVATGTNHRGLNPFMDGDKIELETEGLGRLSFNIKDELKRTWARKTRLQCHEEAREKTPGAYPDFTPQLTGKYAK
;
A
#
# COMPACT_ATOMS: atom_id res chain seq x y z
N MET A 1 5.07 4.81 -17.55
CA MET A 1 4.57 3.45 -17.86
C MET A 1 3.86 2.83 -16.66
N LYS A 2 2.91 1.88 -16.89
CA LYS A 2 2.28 1.08 -15.83
C LYS A 2 2.77 -0.36 -15.93
N LEU A 3 3.72 -0.72 -15.07
CA LEU A 3 4.33 -2.04 -15.01
C LEU A 3 3.51 -2.98 -14.13
N LEU A 4 3.42 -4.25 -14.51
CA LEU A 4 2.75 -5.29 -13.73
C LEU A 4 3.38 -6.66 -14.00
N TYR A 5 3.21 -7.58 -13.06
CA TYR A 5 3.35 -8.99 -13.33
C TYR A 5 1.99 -9.63 -13.60
N PHE A 6 1.95 -10.61 -14.49
CA PHE A 6 0.71 -11.34 -14.79
C PHE A 6 0.94 -12.83 -15.01
N ASN A 7 -0.10 -13.63 -14.80
CA ASN A 7 -0.09 -15.09 -14.89
C ASN A 7 1.08 -15.71 -14.10
N ASP A 8 2.04 -16.38 -14.72
CA ASP A 8 3.22 -16.98 -14.10
C ASP A 8 4.38 -15.99 -13.96
N PHE A 9 4.09 -14.80 -13.44
CA PHE A 9 5.03 -13.71 -13.25
C PHE A 9 5.72 -13.23 -14.55
N LYS A 10 5.03 -13.28 -15.67
CA LYS A 10 5.47 -12.57 -16.87
C LYS A 10 5.43 -11.07 -16.63
N LEU A 11 6.45 -10.36 -17.07
CA LEU A 11 6.46 -8.90 -17.00
C LEU A 11 5.60 -8.32 -18.11
N GLY A 12 4.70 -7.41 -17.76
CA GLY A 12 3.82 -6.71 -18.67
C GLY A 12 3.84 -5.21 -18.47
N VAL A 13 3.40 -4.51 -19.50
CA VAL A 13 3.09 -3.08 -19.47
C VAL A 13 1.65 -2.89 -19.90
N LEU A 14 0.88 -2.11 -19.14
CA LEU A 14 -0.49 -1.76 -19.50
C LEU A 14 -0.51 -0.75 -20.64
N LYS A 15 -1.25 -1.06 -21.73
CA LYS A 15 -1.53 -0.21 -22.87
C LYS A 15 -3.04 -0.10 -23.08
N GLY A 16 -3.65 0.99 -22.64
CA GLY A 16 -5.12 1.07 -22.54
C GLY A 16 -5.64 -0.03 -21.63
N ASP A 17 -6.54 -0.89 -22.15
CA ASP A 17 -7.12 -2.03 -21.42
C ASP A 17 -6.42 -3.37 -21.74
N ALA A 18 -5.24 -3.33 -22.36
CA ALA A 18 -4.47 -4.50 -22.71
C ALA A 18 -3.13 -4.56 -21.99
N VAL A 19 -2.67 -5.78 -21.68
CA VAL A 19 -1.33 -6.05 -21.16
C VAL A 19 -0.44 -6.52 -22.29
N VAL A 20 0.62 -5.79 -22.56
CA VAL A 20 1.67 -6.17 -23.51
C VAL A 20 2.74 -6.94 -22.75
N ASP A 21 2.98 -8.21 -23.14
CA ASP A 21 4.07 -9.03 -22.59
C ASP A 21 5.42 -8.47 -23.05
N VAL A 22 6.26 -8.06 -22.11
CA VAL A 22 7.59 -7.52 -22.35
C VAL A 22 8.68 -8.37 -21.71
N SER A 23 8.36 -9.60 -21.31
CA SER A 23 9.30 -10.50 -20.62
C SER A 23 10.56 -10.78 -21.45
N ALA A 24 10.43 -10.88 -22.78
CA ALA A 24 11.57 -11.10 -23.69
C ALA A 24 12.57 -9.92 -23.65
N GLU A 25 12.08 -8.72 -23.41
CA GLU A 25 12.90 -7.52 -23.40
C GLU A 25 13.85 -7.45 -22.20
N VAL A 26 13.50 -8.12 -21.10
CA VAL A 26 14.23 -8.14 -19.84
C VAL A 26 14.93 -9.48 -19.56
N ALA A 27 14.88 -10.45 -20.49
CA ALA A 27 15.43 -11.78 -20.32
C ALA A 27 16.96 -11.80 -20.03
N GLY A 28 17.67 -10.72 -20.38
CA GLY A 28 19.10 -10.56 -20.08
C GLY A 28 19.43 -10.09 -18.67
N ILE A 29 18.44 -9.73 -17.86
CA ILE A 29 18.63 -9.30 -16.48
C ILE A 29 18.84 -10.56 -15.62
N ALA A 30 19.98 -10.66 -14.95
CA ALA A 30 20.23 -11.77 -14.02
C ALA A 30 19.27 -11.66 -12.82
N HIS A 31 18.60 -12.75 -12.50
CA HIS A 31 17.65 -12.80 -11.37
C HIS A 31 17.42 -14.24 -10.92
N THR A 32 16.98 -14.42 -9.67
CA THR A 32 16.59 -15.71 -9.07
C THR A 32 15.07 -15.88 -8.96
N GLY A 33 14.32 -14.81 -9.23
CA GLY A 33 12.87 -14.79 -9.18
C GLY A 33 12.29 -13.42 -9.55
N PRO A 34 10.96 -13.30 -9.57
CA PRO A 34 10.29 -12.06 -10.02
C PRO A 34 10.60 -10.83 -9.15
N GLY A 35 10.89 -11.03 -7.86
CA GLY A 35 11.32 -9.93 -6.98
C GLY A 35 12.66 -9.35 -7.41
N ASP A 36 13.66 -10.21 -7.62
CA ASP A 36 14.97 -9.78 -8.09
C ASP A 36 14.90 -9.17 -9.49
N LEU A 37 14.08 -9.75 -10.39
CA LEU A 37 13.89 -9.20 -11.73
C LEU A 37 13.38 -7.76 -11.67
N MET A 38 12.35 -7.49 -10.87
CA MET A 38 11.81 -6.13 -10.76
C MET A 38 12.84 -5.17 -10.14
N ASN A 39 13.50 -5.56 -9.05
CA ASN A 39 14.49 -4.72 -8.39
C ASN A 39 15.66 -4.38 -9.34
N ASN A 40 16.17 -5.39 -10.08
CA ASN A 40 17.28 -5.22 -11.02
C ASN A 40 16.86 -4.46 -12.28
N LEU A 41 15.62 -4.59 -12.75
CA LEU A 41 15.06 -3.76 -13.82
C LEU A 41 14.98 -2.29 -13.40
N ILE A 42 14.48 -2.03 -12.18
CA ILE A 42 14.42 -0.67 -11.64
C ILE A 42 15.82 -0.06 -11.55
N GLU A 43 16.80 -0.80 -11.03
CA GLU A 43 18.20 -0.34 -10.94
C GLU A 43 18.81 -0.01 -12.30
N GLN A 44 18.47 -0.79 -13.34
CA GLN A 44 18.99 -0.67 -14.71
C GLN A 44 18.04 0.08 -15.66
N TRP A 45 17.04 0.79 -15.12
CA TRP A 45 15.91 1.36 -15.85
C TRP A 45 16.31 2.16 -17.10
N ASP A 46 17.32 3.01 -16.98
CA ASP A 46 17.75 3.87 -18.09
C ASP A 46 18.21 3.06 -19.32
N GLY A 47 18.73 1.85 -19.11
CA GLY A 47 19.13 0.94 -20.19
C GLY A 47 17.96 0.16 -20.83
N TYR A 48 16.83 0.07 -20.14
CA TYR A 48 15.69 -0.75 -20.59
C TYR A 48 14.48 0.06 -21.02
N LYS A 49 14.30 1.29 -20.54
CA LYS A 49 13.09 2.11 -20.78
C LYS A 49 12.72 2.20 -22.25
N ALA A 50 13.64 2.63 -23.10
CA ALA A 50 13.38 2.82 -24.54
C ALA A 50 13.03 1.50 -25.25
N ARG A 51 13.63 0.39 -24.81
CA ARG A 51 13.36 -0.94 -25.34
C ARG A 51 11.95 -1.41 -24.97
N LEU A 52 11.53 -1.21 -23.72
CA LEU A 52 10.18 -1.50 -23.27
C LEU A 52 9.13 -0.63 -23.98
N GLU A 53 9.40 0.67 -24.15
CA GLU A 53 8.54 1.59 -24.92
C GLU A 53 8.34 1.12 -26.36
N ALA A 54 9.42 0.70 -27.03
CA ALA A 54 9.35 0.18 -28.39
C ALA A 54 8.55 -1.12 -28.49
N ALA A 55 8.69 -2.02 -27.52
CA ALA A 55 7.90 -3.25 -27.46
C ALA A 55 6.41 -2.96 -27.24
N VAL A 56 6.08 -2.06 -26.34
CA VAL A 56 4.69 -1.62 -26.07
C VAL A 56 4.06 -0.95 -27.29
N ALA A 57 4.83 -0.10 -28.00
CA ALA A 57 4.34 0.58 -29.19
C ALA A 57 3.90 -0.44 -30.27
N LYS A 58 4.68 -1.50 -30.48
CA LYS A 58 4.45 -2.55 -31.48
C LYS A 58 3.44 -3.62 -31.02
N GLY A 59 3.36 -3.88 -29.72
CA GLY A 59 2.52 -4.96 -29.17
C GLY A 59 1.04 -4.58 -29.12
N SER A 60 0.16 -5.52 -29.48
CA SER A 60 -1.30 -5.38 -29.30
C SER A 60 -1.75 -5.74 -27.89
N GLY A 61 -1.00 -6.62 -27.21
CA GLY A 61 -1.33 -7.13 -25.88
C GLY A 61 -2.54 -8.09 -25.85
N VAL A 62 -2.90 -8.49 -24.64
CA VAL A 62 -4.12 -9.25 -24.33
C VAL A 62 -4.99 -8.44 -23.37
N PRO A 63 -6.32 -8.58 -23.37
CA PRO A 63 -7.18 -7.85 -22.43
C PRO A 63 -6.74 -8.05 -20.99
N VAL A 64 -6.62 -6.98 -20.21
CA VAL A 64 -6.21 -7.05 -18.79
C VAL A 64 -7.16 -7.92 -17.97
N SER A 65 -8.45 -7.97 -18.34
CA SER A 65 -9.47 -8.82 -17.71
C SER A 65 -9.28 -10.32 -17.96
N SER A 66 -8.44 -10.71 -18.93
CA SER A 66 -8.17 -12.12 -19.27
C SER A 66 -6.94 -12.69 -18.57
N VAL A 67 -6.23 -11.91 -17.77
CA VAL A 67 -5.01 -12.32 -17.09
C VAL A 67 -5.15 -12.22 -15.58
N ARG A 68 -4.42 -13.05 -14.85
CA ARG A 68 -4.25 -12.89 -13.41
C ARG A 68 -3.12 -11.89 -13.15
N ILE A 69 -3.47 -10.71 -12.62
CA ILE A 69 -2.47 -9.73 -12.18
C ILE A 69 -1.82 -10.21 -10.89
N ARG A 70 -0.49 -10.03 -10.80
CA ARG A 70 0.33 -10.37 -9.63
C ARG A 70 0.86 -9.10 -8.97
N PRO A 71 1.38 -9.17 -7.73
CA PRO A 71 2.04 -8.01 -7.11
C PRO A 71 3.09 -7.41 -8.04
N PRO A 72 3.09 -6.09 -8.29
CA PRO A 72 4.06 -5.49 -9.20
C PRO A 72 5.48 -5.45 -8.64
N VAL A 73 5.64 -5.44 -7.31
CA VAL A 73 6.93 -5.50 -6.60
C VAL A 73 6.86 -6.66 -5.59
N PRO A 74 7.00 -7.92 -6.02
CA PRO A 74 6.73 -9.08 -5.16
C PRO A 74 7.84 -9.38 -4.14
N GLY A 75 9.00 -8.74 -4.24
CA GLY A 75 10.15 -9.00 -3.38
C GLY A 75 10.99 -7.75 -3.11
N PRO A 76 10.43 -6.69 -2.47
CA PRO A 76 11.24 -5.58 -1.98
C PRO A 76 12.19 -6.08 -0.89
N ARG A 77 13.33 -5.40 -0.70
CA ARG A 77 14.23 -5.71 0.41
C ARG A 77 13.67 -5.16 1.72
N THR A 78 13.07 -3.96 1.68
CA THR A 78 12.39 -3.33 2.81
C THR A 78 11.02 -2.79 2.42
N ILE A 79 10.13 -2.74 3.40
CA ILE A 79 8.88 -1.98 3.35
C ILE A 79 8.90 -1.05 4.56
N ASP A 80 9.17 0.22 4.33
CA ASP A 80 9.15 1.28 5.32
C ASP A 80 7.76 1.93 5.35
N CYS A 81 7.08 1.90 6.47
CA CYS A 81 5.74 2.46 6.62
C CYS A 81 5.79 3.67 7.54
N MET A 82 5.39 4.85 7.03
CA MET A 82 5.28 6.07 7.83
C MET A 82 4.12 5.96 8.80
N ALA A 83 4.40 6.22 10.09
CA ALA A 83 3.41 6.13 11.16
C ALA A 83 2.74 7.49 11.42
N VAL A 84 1.40 7.50 11.51
CA VAL A 84 0.60 8.69 11.89
C VAL A 84 0.93 9.93 11.03
N ASN A 85 1.01 9.74 9.72
CA ASN A 85 1.54 10.75 8.79
C ASN A 85 0.50 11.66 8.16
N TYR A 86 -0.74 11.75 8.65
CA TYR A 86 -1.77 12.63 8.10
C TYR A 86 -2.29 13.62 9.14
N MET A 87 -2.74 14.78 8.67
CA MET A 87 -3.29 15.87 9.49
C MET A 87 -4.76 15.63 9.86
N GLU A 88 -5.35 14.52 9.38
CA GLU A 88 -6.72 14.09 9.67
C GLU A 88 -7.76 15.16 9.29
N ASP A 89 -7.65 15.70 8.07
CA ASP A 89 -8.47 16.78 7.52
C ASP A 89 -8.46 18.03 8.43
N GLY A 90 -7.28 18.40 8.94
CA GLY A 90 -7.07 19.57 9.76
C GLY A 90 -7.54 19.41 11.22
N THR A 91 -7.89 18.20 11.68
CA THR A 91 -8.21 17.98 13.11
C THR A 91 -6.97 17.98 14.00
N ARG A 92 -5.78 17.79 13.43
CA ARG A 92 -4.51 17.98 14.09
C ARG A 92 -4.00 19.39 13.89
N SER A 93 -3.56 20.04 14.96
CA SER A 93 -2.97 21.39 14.90
C SER A 93 -1.53 21.39 14.39
N ALA A 94 -0.84 20.26 14.44
CA ALA A 94 0.52 20.07 13.96
C ALA A 94 0.74 18.61 13.55
N PRO A 95 1.72 18.34 12.63
CA PRO A 95 2.13 16.98 12.32
C PRO A 95 2.60 16.23 13.57
N ALA A 96 2.28 14.94 13.64
CA ALA A 96 2.89 14.08 14.64
C ALA A 96 4.42 14.06 14.47
N PRO A 97 5.20 13.76 15.51
CA PRO A 97 6.64 13.51 15.34
C PRO A 97 6.86 12.46 14.27
N ILE A 98 7.80 12.71 13.35
CA ILE A 98 8.10 11.79 12.26
C ILE A 98 8.51 10.43 12.82
N ASN A 99 7.89 9.37 12.34
CA ASN A 99 8.15 8.00 12.79
C ASN A 99 7.80 7.00 11.68
N ALA A 100 8.43 5.84 11.69
CA ALA A 100 8.18 4.74 10.77
C ALA A 100 8.41 3.38 11.43
N PHE A 101 7.99 2.32 10.77
CA PHE A 101 8.24 0.94 11.14
C PHE A 101 8.45 0.09 9.88
N HIS A 102 9.14 -1.03 10.03
CA HIS A 102 9.26 -2.02 8.97
C HIS A 102 8.08 -2.97 8.95
N LYS A 103 7.65 -3.33 7.75
CA LYS A 103 6.69 -4.39 7.48
C LYS A 103 7.39 -5.54 6.75
N SER A 104 7.07 -6.79 7.10
CA SER A 104 7.69 -7.95 6.45
C SER A 104 7.33 -8.01 4.96
N PRO A 105 8.30 -8.22 4.05
CA PRO A 105 8.01 -8.48 2.65
C PRO A 105 7.14 -9.72 2.40
N SER A 106 7.14 -10.71 3.30
CA SER A 106 6.27 -11.88 3.23
C SER A 106 4.77 -11.56 3.37
N ALA A 107 4.44 -10.34 3.83
CA ALA A 107 3.07 -9.86 3.92
C ALA A 107 2.44 -9.52 2.56
N ILE A 108 3.22 -9.43 1.48
CA ILE A 108 2.74 -8.97 0.16
C ILE A 108 1.76 -9.95 -0.46
N ILE A 109 0.65 -9.40 -0.93
CA ILE A 109 -0.31 -10.01 -1.84
C ILE A 109 -0.68 -9.00 -2.94
N GLY A 110 -1.33 -9.45 -4.01
CA GLY A 110 -1.68 -8.63 -5.17
C GLY A 110 -3.16 -8.53 -5.46
N GLN A 111 -3.44 -8.07 -6.67
CA GLN A 111 -4.78 -7.92 -7.22
C GLN A 111 -5.57 -9.23 -7.18
N GLY A 112 -6.75 -9.21 -6.56
CA GLY A 112 -7.66 -10.36 -6.49
C GLY A 112 -7.27 -11.43 -5.48
N ASP A 113 -6.15 -11.28 -4.77
CA ASP A 113 -5.72 -12.21 -3.73
C ASP A 113 -6.58 -12.06 -2.45
N THR A 114 -6.31 -12.85 -1.43
CA THR A 114 -7.08 -12.87 -0.19
C THR A 114 -6.19 -12.53 1.00
N MET A 115 -6.57 -11.51 1.76
CA MET A 115 -6.00 -11.19 3.07
C MET A 115 -6.65 -12.09 4.12
N VAL A 116 -5.85 -12.86 4.83
CA VAL A 116 -6.32 -13.82 5.85
C VAL A 116 -6.13 -13.24 7.24
N LEU A 117 -7.23 -13.12 7.98
CA LEU A 117 -7.22 -12.66 9.36
C LEU A 117 -6.79 -13.82 10.29
N PRO A 118 -5.64 -13.71 10.97
CA PRO A 118 -5.12 -14.81 11.78
C PRO A 118 -5.90 -15.03 13.07
N ASP A 119 -5.78 -16.23 13.65
CA ASP A 119 -6.33 -16.56 14.98
C ASP A 119 -5.46 -15.92 16.09
N VAL A 120 -5.70 -14.65 16.35
CA VAL A 120 -5.07 -13.86 17.41
C VAL A 120 -6.09 -12.97 18.08
N PRO A 121 -5.89 -12.60 19.38
CA PRO A 121 -6.84 -11.79 20.15
C PRO A 121 -6.76 -10.30 19.79
N ALA A 122 -6.84 -9.98 18.50
CA ALA A 122 -6.90 -8.59 18.05
C ALA A 122 -8.25 -7.97 18.43
N ALA A 123 -8.22 -6.74 18.89
CA ALA A 123 -9.44 -5.98 19.18
C ALA A 123 -10.23 -5.69 17.91
N ILE A 124 -9.52 -5.47 16.78
CA ILE A 124 -10.10 -5.26 15.44
C ILE A 124 -9.06 -5.55 14.36
N PHE A 125 -9.51 -5.92 13.17
CA PHE A 125 -8.70 -5.94 11.95
C PHE A 125 -9.13 -4.82 11.02
N GLU A 126 -8.17 -4.05 10.52
CA GLU A 126 -8.36 -2.91 9.62
C GLU A 126 -7.34 -2.94 8.50
N GLY A 127 -7.57 -2.18 7.43
CA GLY A 127 -6.61 -1.90 6.38
C GLY A 127 -6.52 -0.40 6.12
N GLU A 128 -5.35 0.15 6.26
CA GLU A 128 -5.02 1.53 6.00
C GLU A 128 -4.80 1.74 4.50
N ALA A 129 -5.63 2.54 3.86
CA ALA A 129 -5.46 2.93 2.46
C ALA A 129 -4.27 3.87 2.33
N GLU A 130 -3.30 3.52 1.50
CA GLU A 130 -2.09 4.30 1.31
C GLU A 130 -1.68 4.36 -0.16
N MET A 131 -0.92 5.39 -0.51
CA MET A 131 -0.02 5.37 -1.63
C MET A 131 1.36 4.95 -1.14
N ALA A 132 2.08 4.16 -1.93
CA ALA A 132 3.48 3.86 -1.69
C ALA A 132 4.36 4.38 -2.81
N ALA A 133 5.51 4.95 -2.44
CA ALA A 133 6.60 5.25 -3.36
C ALA A 133 7.54 4.04 -3.43
N VAL A 134 8.03 3.73 -4.64
CA VAL A 134 9.04 2.70 -4.88
C VAL A 134 10.36 3.38 -5.23
N ILE A 135 11.41 3.02 -4.52
CA ILE A 135 12.75 3.60 -4.68
C ILE A 135 13.37 3.13 -6.00
N GLY A 136 13.92 4.07 -6.76
CA GLY A 136 14.52 3.82 -8.07
C GLY A 136 16.05 3.78 -8.08
N LYS A 137 16.67 4.46 -7.14
CA LYS A 137 18.13 4.58 -7.04
C LYS A 137 18.56 4.42 -5.59
N LYS A 138 19.70 3.77 -5.37
CA LYS A 138 20.32 3.70 -4.04
C LYS A 138 20.46 5.11 -3.48
N CYS A 139 19.87 5.37 -2.31
CA CYS A 139 19.97 6.65 -1.62
C CYS A 139 20.26 6.48 -0.13
N SER A 140 21.13 7.36 0.39
CA SER A 140 21.52 7.43 1.80
C SER A 140 21.84 8.88 2.13
N ASN A 141 21.27 9.39 3.20
CA ASN A 141 21.43 10.79 3.64
C ASN A 141 21.13 11.83 2.54
N VAL A 142 20.06 11.60 1.77
CA VAL A 142 19.65 12.52 0.70
C VAL A 142 18.89 13.72 1.29
N SER A 143 19.05 14.89 0.68
CA SER A 143 18.28 16.06 1.07
C SER A 143 16.82 15.96 0.62
N GLU A 144 15.91 16.63 1.31
CA GLU A 144 14.49 16.70 0.91
C GLU A 144 14.33 17.23 -0.53
N ALA A 145 15.14 18.23 -0.92
CA ALA A 145 15.10 18.78 -2.28
C ALA A 145 15.47 17.76 -3.38
N GLN A 146 16.24 16.74 -3.05
CA GLN A 146 16.68 15.69 -3.99
C GLN A 146 15.84 14.42 -3.91
N ALA A 147 15.11 14.21 -2.80
CA ALA A 147 14.51 12.92 -2.46
C ALA A 147 13.60 12.34 -3.57
N LEU A 148 12.76 13.17 -4.20
CA LEU A 148 11.88 12.70 -5.27
C LEU A 148 12.62 12.22 -6.53
N SER A 149 13.86 12.63 -6.76
CA SER A 149 14.69 12.15 -7.89
C SER A 149 15.15 10.70 -7.70
N TYR A 150 14.98 10.14 -6.51
CA TYR A 150 15.28 8.75 -6.17
C TYR A 150 14.05 7.83 -6.27
N VAL A 151 12.87 8.37 -6.53
CA VAL A 151 11.63 7.60 -6.69
C VAL A 151 11.52 7.08 -8.12
N PHE A 152 11.25 5.79 -8.28
CA PHE A 152 10.96 5.14 -9.55
C PHE A 152 9.50 5.31 -9.96
N GLY A 153 8.60 5.15 -9.03
CA GLY A 153 7.16 5.18 -9.29
C GLY A 153 6.33 5.03 -8.03
N TYR A 154 5.03 4.89 -8.25
CA TYR A 154 4.03 4.83 -7.19
C TYR A 154 3.06 3.67 -7.41
N MET A 155 2.45 3.16 -6.34
CA MET A 155 1.41 2.14 -6.38
C MET A 155 0.47 2.28 -5.19
N ASN A 156 -0.72 1.66 -5.27
CA ASN A 156 -1.58 1.51 -4.10
C ASN A 156 -0.96 0.51 -3.12
N PHE A 157 -1.17 0.75 -1.85
CA PHE A 157 -0.70 -0.06 -0.75
C PHE A 157 -1.76 -0.12 0.35
N ILE A 158 -1.97 -1.30 0.93
CA ILE A 158 -2.77 -1.46 2.14
C ILE A 158 -1.86 -1.88 3.28
N ASP A 159 -1.84 -1.08 4.36
CA ASP A 159 -1.20 -1.48 5.60
C ASP A 159 -2.20 -2.22 6.50
N GLY A 160 -2.33 -3.52 6.29
CA GLY A 160 -3.14 -4.41 7.11
C GLY A 160 -2.71 -4.40 8.56
N SER A 161 -3.69 -4.37 9.48
CA SER A 161 -3.45 -4.13 10.90
C SER A 161 -4.32 -5.03 11.78
N ALA A 162 -3.67 -5.75 12.72
CA ALA A 162 -4.32 -6.47 13.83
C ALA A 162 -4.15 -5.66 15.11
N ARG A 163 -5.13 -4.81 15.45
CA ARG A 163 -5.02 -3.84 16.55
C ARG A 163 -5.25 -4.46 17.92
N GLY A 164 -4.70 -3.81 18.94
CA GLY A 164 -4.97 -4.18 20.35
C GLY A 164 -4.35 -5.50 20.78
N LEU A 165 -3.31 -5.98 20.11
CA LEU A 165 -2.59 -7.18 20.51
C LEU A 165 -1.77 -6.95 21.80
N PRO A 166 -1.68 -7.94 22.70
CA PRO A 166 -0.79 -7.88 23.85
C PRO A 166 0.69 -8.05 23.42
N PRO A 167 1.69 -7.52 24.18
CA PRO A 167 1.48 -6.63 25.33
C PRO A 167 0.96 -5.24 24.94
N PRO A 168 0.35 -4.47 25.84
CA PRO A 168 -0.03 -3.08 25.55
C PRO A 168 1.18 -2.26 25.12
N GLY A 169 0.98 -1.33 24.19
CA GLY A 169 2.02 -0.45 23.68
C GLY A 169 2.24 -0.58 22.17
N ASN A 170 3.38 -0.07 21.71
CA ASN A 170 3.69 0.00 20.29
C ASN A 170 4.33 -1.30 19.79
N VAL A 171 3.52 -2.21 19.31
CA VAL A 171 3.90 -3.55 18.84
C VAL A 171 3.74 -3.66 17.31
N PHE A 172 4.22 -2.67 16.58
CA PHE A 172 4.04 -2.58 15.12
C PHE A 172 4.38 -3.87 14.38
N PHE A 173 5.50 -4.51 14.71
CA PHE A 173 5.91 -5.71 14.01
C PHE A 173 4.82 -6.78 14.03
N GLN A 174 4.32 -7.18 15.21
CA GLN A 174 3.30 -8.23 15.30
C GLN A 174 1.90 -7.79 14.83
N MET A 175 1.62 -6.48 14.85
CA MET A 175 0.34 -5.95 14.36
C MET A 175 0.29 -5.86 12.84
N LYS A 176 1.42 -5.57 12.20
CA LYS A 176 1.52 -5.10 10.82
C LYS A 176 2.22 -6.09 9.87
N SER A 177 3.16 -6.93 10.37
CA SER A 177 4.00 -7.81 9.54
C SER A 177 3.46 -9.24 9.41
N ARG A 178 2.14 -9.40 9.37
CA ARG A 178 1.53 -10.72 9.19
C ARG A 178 1.41 -11.06 7.72
N ASP A 179 1.51 -12.32 7.39
CA ASP A 179 1.31 -12.80 6.03
C ASP A 179 -0.02 -12.25 5.47
N THR A 180 -0.02 -11.86 4.22
CA THR A 180 -1.13 -11.28 3.47
C THR A 180 -1.56 -9.85 3.88
N PHE A 181 -0.87 -9.20 4.82
CA PHE A 181 -1.24 -7.88 5.34
C PHE A 181 -0.66 -6.70 4.55
N ALA A 182 -0.09 -6.94 3.37
CA ALA A 182 0.39 -5.90 2.46
C ALA A 182 -0.14 -6.10 1.02
N PRO A 183 -1.45 -5.94 0.77
CA PRO A 183 -1.97 -5.85 -0.58
C PRO A 183 -1.36 -4.67 -1.34
N ILE A 184 -0.78 -4.91 -2.54
CA ILE A 184 -0.16 -3.89 -3.39
C ILE A 184 -0.60 -3.99 -4.85
N GLY A 185 -0.56 -2.89 -5.57
CA GLY A 185 -0.80 -2.85 -7.01
C GLY A 185 -2.04 -2.02 -7.42
N PRO A 186 -2.74 -2.34 -8.51
CA PRO A 186 -2.46 -3.44 -9.46
C PRO A 186 -1.22 -3.21 -10.30
N TYR A 187 -0.72 -1.98 -10.39
CA TYR A 187 0.40 -1.55 -11.23
C TYR A 187 1.45 -0.81 -10.41
N LEU A 188 2.70 -0.87 -10.86
CA LEU A 188 3.75 0.09 -10.53
C LEU A 188 3.77 1.16 -11.62
N VAL A 189 3.38 2.39 -11.28
CA VAL A 189 3.23 3.51 -12.20
C VAL A 189 4.47 4.39 -12.10
N THR A 190 5.24 4.53 -13.20
CA THR A 190 6.47 5.32 -13.22
C THR A 190 6.19 6.81 -12.99
N THR A 191 7.16 7.54 -12.43
CA THR A 191 7.01 8.94 -12.02
C THR A 191 6.60 9.89 -13.16
N ASP A 192 6.94 9.58 -14.40
CA ASP A 192 6.57 10.38 -15.59
C ASP A 192 5.05 10.34 -15.91
N GLU A 193 4.31 9.41 -15.33
CA GLU A 193 2.83 9.31 -15.44
C GLU A 193 2.10 10.12 -14.34
N ILE A 194 2.80 10.56 -13.30
CA ILE A 194 2.23 11.20 -12.11
C ILE A 194 2.78 12.62 -11.97
N ALA A 195 2.00 13.61 -12.37
CA ALA A 195 2.44 15.00 -12.39
C ALA A 195 2.77 15.57 -11.00
N ASN A 196 1.97 15.21 -9.98
CA ASN A 196 2.19 15.66 -8.61
C ASN A 196 1.74 14.57 -7.61
N PRO A 197 2.66 13.78 -7.07
CA PRO A 197 2.30 12.72 -6.12
C PRO A 197 1.79 13.25 -4.77
N GLN A 198 2.01 14.53 -4.48
CA GLN A 198 1.56 15.19 -3.25
C GLN A 198 0.15 15.81 -3.40
N LYS A 199 -0.58 15.48 -4.47
CA LYS A 199 -1.95 15.97 -4.69
C LYS A 199 -2.79 14.93 -5.44
N LEU A 200 -2.91 13.74 -4.84
CA LEU A 200 -3.68 12.63 -5.40
C LEU A 200 -4.81 12.24 -4.45
N GLN A 201 -6.00 12.03 -5.00
CA GLN A 201 -7.14 11.55 -4.23
C GLN A 201 -6.98 10.04 -3.96
N ILE A 202 -7.16 9.64 -2.70
CA ILE A 202 -7.16 8.25 -2.24
C ILE A 202 -8.56 7.89 -1.77
N LYS A 203 -9.11 6.78 -2.26
CA LYS A 203 -10.42 6.27 -1.88
C LYS A 203 -10.36 4.78 -1.59
N LEU A 204 -10.98 4.36 -0.49
CA LEU A 204 -11.17 2.94 -0.17
C LEU A 204 -12.66 2.64 0.00
N TRP A 205 -13.08 1.57 -0.65
CA TRP A 205 -14.42 1.00 -0.49
C TRP A 205 -14.34 -0.36 0.21
N ASN A 206 -15.30 -0.62 1.08
CA ASN A 206 -15.55 -1.94 1.64
C ASN A 206 -16.95 -2.40 1.19
N ASN A 207 -17.02 -3.46 0.41
CA ASN A 207 -18.26 -3.96 -0.23
C ASN A 207 -19.01 -2.86 -1.02
N GLY A 208 -18.26 -2.01 -1.74
CA GLY A 208 -18.80 -0.91 -2.53
C GLY A 208 -19.19 0.35 -1.74
N ILE A 209 -19.10 0.32 -0.41
CA ILE A 209 -19.36 1.49 0.46
C ILE A 209 -18.07 2.26 0.64
N LEU A 210 -18.08 3.56 0.30
CA LEU A 210 -16.93 4.45 0.47
C LEU A 210 -16.65 4.66 1.97
N MET A 211 -15.46 4.24 2.41
CA MET A 211 -15.03 4.32 3.81
C MET A 211 -13.93 5.37 4.04
N GLN A 212 -12.86 5.33 3.24
CA GLN A 212 -11.80 6.35 3.29
C GLN A 212 -11.85 7.21 2.02
N ASN A 213 -11.69 8.52 2.18
CA ASN A 213 -11.68 9.48 1.08
C ASN A 213 -10.87 10.70 1.53
N PHE A 214 -9.62 10.79 1.09
CA PHE A 214 -8.68 11.84 1.50
C PHE A 214 -7.65 12.10 0.41
N ASN A 215 -6.83 13.13 0.55
CA ASN A 215 -5.84 13.52 -0.44
C ASN A 215 -4.42 13.44 0.14
N THR A 216 -3.43 13.17 -0.70
CA THR A 216 -2.03 13.13 -0.29
C THR A 216 -1.48 14.49 0.13
N ASP A 217 -2.17 15.59 -0.15
CA ASP A 217 -1.81 16.93 0.35
C ASP A 217 -2.11 17.14 1.84
N ASP A 218 -2.90 16.23 2.46
CA ASP A 218 -3.13 16.19 3.92
C ASP A 218 -1.99 15.49 4.71
N MET A 219 -0.89 15.10 4.06
CA MET A 219 0.27 14.52 4.75
C MET A 219 0.93 15.54 5.69
N GLY A 220 1.21 15.13 6.91
CA GLY A 220 1.97 15.93 7.88
C GLY A 220 3.47 16.05 7.53
N HIS A 221 4.03 14.98 6.98
CA HIS A 221 5.37 14.95 6.38
C HIS A 221 5.22 14.48 4.94
N ASN A 222 5.56 15.35 3.99
CA ASN A 222 5.46 15.06 2.58
C ASN A 222 6.37 13.91 2.16
N ILE A 223 6.18 13.38 0.96
CA ILE A 223 6.92 12.21 0.44
C ILE A 223 8.44 12.49 0.43
N ALA A 224 8.84 13.68 0.00
CA ALA A 224 10.25 14.05 -0.08
C ALA A 224 10.91 14.07 1.31
N LYS A 225 10.25 14.64 2.31
CA LYS A 225 10.72 14.68 3.70
C LYS A 225 10.78 13.27 4.30
N SER A 226 9.78 12.43 4.02
CA SER A 226 9.75 11.04 4.49
C SER A 226 10.94 10.24 3.95
N ILE A 227 11.22 10.32 2.64
CA ILE A 227 12.37 9.65 2.02
C ILE A 227 13.70 10.21 2.55
N ALA A 228 13.83 11.54 2.67
CA ALA A 228 15.03 12.15 3.23
C ALA A 228 15.30 11.65 4.65
N TRP A 229 14.28 11.63 5.49
CA TRP A 229 14.37 11.14 6.87
C TRP A 229 14.72 9.65 6.94
N LEU A 230 14.03 8.78 6.20
CA LEU A 230 14.31 7.34 6.14
C LEU A 230 15.74 7.09 5.66
N SER A 231 16.19 7.79 4.62
CA SER A 231 17.56 7.65 4.08
C SER A 231 18.65 8.09 5.04
N SER A 232 18.33 8.89 6.06
CA SER A 232 19.26 9.27 7.13
C SER A 232 19.41 8.17 8.19
N ILE A 233 18.50 7.20 8.23
CA ILE A 233 18.51 6.09 9.20
C ILE A 233 19.17 4.86 8.58
N HIS A 234 18.77 4.51 7.35
CA HIS A 234 19.36 3.39 6.60
C HIS A 234 19.39 3.68 5.10
N THR A 235 20.21 2.93 4.37
CA THR A 235 20.26 3.03 2.91
C THR A 235 19.02 2.41 2.29
N LEU A 236 18.30 3.18 1.48
CA LEU A 236 17.21 2.68 0.63
C LEU A 236 17.79 2.21 -0.71
N LEU A 237 17.25 1.12 -1.24
CA LEU A 237 17.73 0.44 -2.45
C LEU A 237 16.64 0.39 -3.53
N PRO A 238 17.00 0.22 -4.82
CA PRO A 238 16.03 0.03 -5.89
C PRO A 238 15.04 -1.09 -5.57
N GLY A 239 13.74 -0.80 -5.71
CA GLY A 239 12.65 -1.72 -5.38
C GLY A 239 12.17 -1.67 -3.94
N ASP A 240 12.83 -0.95 -3.02
CA ASP A 240 12.32 -0.73 -1.67
C ASP A 240 11.03 0.09 -1.71
N ILE A 241 10.12 -0.21 -0.80
CA ILE A 241 8.79 0.40 -0.72
C ILE A 241 8.74 1.37 0.46
N VAL A 242 8.28 2.59 0.21
CA VAL A 242 7.97 3.58 1.24
C VAL A 242 6.47 3.84 1.22
N ALA A 243 5.73 3.24 2.16
CA ALA A 243 4.31 3.49 2.37
C ALA A 243 4.12 4.80 3.15
N THR A 244 3.22 5.66 2.68
CA THR A 244 3.19 7.08 3.07
C THR A 244 2.27 7.39 4.25
N GLY A 245 1.62 6.38 4.83
CA GLY A 245 0.62 6.54 5.88
C GLY A 245 -0.78 6.77 5.33
N THR A 246 -1.74 6.88 6.22
CA THR A 246 -3.17 7.02 5.93
C THR A 246 -3.83 8.11 6.78
N ASN A 247 -4.96 8.62 6.32
CA ASN A 247 -5.94 9.34 7.15
C ASN A 247 -6.81 8.31 7.89
N HIS A 248 -6.80 8.32 9.22
CA HIS A 248 -7.43 7.28 10.04
C HIS A 248 -8.95 7.40 10.16
N ARG A 249 -9.54 8.54 9.82
CA ARG A 249 -10.97 8.81 10.10
C ARG A 249 -11.92 7.81 9.45
N GLY A 250 -11.57 7.31 8.25
CA GLY A 250 -12.36 6.33 7.52
C GLY A 250 -11.99 4.87 7.77
N LEU A 251 -11.03 4.57 8.66
CA LEU A 251 -10.71 3.18 9.02
C LEU A 251 -11.94 2.47 9.57
N ASN A 252 -12.10 1.22 9.16
CA ASN A 252 -13.28 0.41 9.45
C ASN A 252 -12.90 -1.07 9.58
N PRO A 253 -13.71 -1.91 10.26
CA PRO A 253 -13.41 -3.31 10.44
C PRO A 253 -13.44 -4.09 9.12
N PHE A 254 -12.44 -4.94 8.92
CA PHE A 254 -12.42 -5.98 7.90
C PHE A 254 -12.98 -7.28 8.49
N MET A 255 -13.89 -7.92 7.76
CA MET A 255 -14.59 -9.13 8.19
C MET A 255 -14.59 -10.18 7.07
N ASP A 256 -14.88 -11.42 7.43
CA ASP A 256 -14.97 -12.51 6.45
C ASP A 256 -15.93 -12.20 5.31
N GLY A 257 -15.47 -12.46 4.08
CA GLY A 257 -16.23 -12.23 2.85
C GLY A 257 -16.22 -10.78 2.37
N ASP A 258 -15.56 -9.85 3.06
CA ASP A 258 -15.43 -8.47 2.57
C ASP A 258 -14.61 -8.43 1.28
N LYS A 259 -15.05 -7.60 0.34
CA LYS A 259 -14.31 -7.15 -0.84
C LYS A 259 -13.83 -5.73 -0.60
N ILE A 260 -12.53 -5.54 -0.60
CA ILE A 260 -11.89 -4.24 -0.43
C ILE A 260 -11.38 -3.74 -1.77
N GLU A 261 -11.61 -2.45 -2.04
CA GLU A 261 -11.13 -1.77 -3.23
C GLU A 261 -10.43 -0.48 -2.82
N LEU A 262 -9.21 -0.27 -3.32
CA LEU A 262 -8.41 0.94 -3.09
C LEU A 262 -8.04 1.56 -4.42
N GLU A 263 -8.26 2.86 -4.56
CA GLU A 263 -7.85 3.64 -5.72
C GLU A 263 -7.18 4.93 -5.30
N THR A 264 -5.93 5.07 -5.69
CA THR A 264 -5.25 6.36 -5.74
C THR A 264 -5.30 6.87 -7.18
N GLU A 265 -5.60 8.14 -7.35
CA GLU A 265 -5.71 8.79 -8.65
C GLU A 265 -4.49 8.50 -9.54
N GLY A 266 -4.74 7.98 -10.76
CA GLY A 266 -3.69 7.61 -11.71
C GLY A 266 -3.05 6.23 -11.51
N LEU A 267 -3.21 5.59 -10.35
CA LEU A 267 -2.54 4.32 -10.02
C LEU A 267 -3.36 3.06 -10.32
N GLY A 268 -4.61 3.23 -10.81
CA GLY A 268 -5.55 2.14 -11.01
C GLY A 268 -6.21 1.69 -9.71
N ARG A 269 -7.10 0.69 -9.80
CA ARG A 269 -7.87 0.19 -8.66
C ARG A 269 -7.38 -1.19 -8.23
N LEU A 270 -6.80 -1.27 -7.04
CA LEU A 270 -6.47 -2.51 -6.36
C LEU A 270 -7.73 -3.08 -5.71
N SER A 271 -7.98 -4.38 -5.87
CA SER A 271 -9.03 -5.07 -5.13
C SER A 271 -8.50 -6.38 -4.55
N PHE A 272 -9.01 -6.78 -3.38
CA PHE A 272 -8.69 -8.04 -2.72
C PHE A 272 -9.84 -8.47 -1.81
N ASN A 273 -9.83 -9.72 -1.36
CA ASN A 273 -10.87 -10.28 -0.50
C ASN A 273 -10.36 -10.48 0.92
N ILE A 274 -11.27 -10.54 1.89
CA ILE A 274 -10.98 -10.86 3.28
C ILE A 274 -11.47 -12.26 3.60
N LYS A 275 -10.65 -13.03 4.32
CA LYS A 275 -11.01 -14.33 4.87
C LYS A 275 -10.76 -14.34 6.38
N ASP A 276 -11.76 -14.70 7.15
CA ASP A 276 -11.65 -14.96 8.58
C ASP A 276 -12.27 -16.32 8.94
N GLU A 277 -11.42 -17.30 9.21
CA GLU A 277 -11.89 -18.64 9.60
C GLU A 277 -12.70 -18.62 10.90
N LEU A 278 -12.47 -17.63 11.77
CA LEU A 278 -13.17 -17.49 13.04
C LEU A 278 -14.50 -16.74 12.92
N LYS A 279 -14.84 -16.20 11.73
CA LYS A 279 -16.09 -15.48 11.45
C LYS A 279 -16.38 -14.36 12.47
N ARG A 280 -15.34 -13.66 12.92
CA ARG A 280 -15.46 -12.54 13.86
C ARG A 280 -16.16 -11.36 13.19
N THR A 281 -16.99 -10.66 13.97
CA THR A 281 -17.74 -9.50 13.45
C THR A 281 -17.62 -8.30 14.38
N TRP A 282 -17.71 -7.11 13.78
CA TRP A 282 -17.74 -5.81 14.44
C TRP A 282 -18.88 -4.98 13.85
N ALA A 283 -19.32 -3.93 14.56
CA ALA A 283 -20.18 -2.93 13.94
C ALA A 283 -19.43 -2.27 12.77
N ARG A 284 -20.04 -2.24 11.60
CA ARG A 284 -19.41 -1.63 10.41
C ARG A 284 -19.49 -0.10 10.48
N LYS A 285 -18.60 0.46 11.29
CA LYS A 285 -18.46 1.89 11.52
C LYS A 285 -17.03 2.32 11.26
N THR A 286 -16.89 3.53 10.73
CA THR A 286 -15.57 4.17 10.63
C THR A 286 -15.15 4.70 11.99
N ARG A 287 -13.85 4.95 12.18
CA ARG A 287 -13.36 5.60 13.41
C ARG A 287 -14.02 6.96 13.64
N LEU A 288 -14.24 7.75 12.57
CA LEU A 288 -14.96 9.01 12.68
C LEU A 288 -16.34 8.81 13.28
N GLN A 289 -17.12 7.87 12.78
CA GLN A 289 -18.45 7.55 13.31
C GLN A 289 -18.40 7.09 14.77
N CYS A 290 -17.39 6.29 15.14
CA CYS A 290 -17.19 5.88 16.54
C CYS A 290 -16.90 7.09 17.44
N HIS A 291 -16.06 8.03 16.99
CA HIS A 291 -15.74 9.24 17.73
C HIS A 291 -16.96 10.15 17.88
N GLU A 292 -17.72 10.36 16.82
CA GLU A 292 -18.94 11.21 16.83
C GLU A 292 -19.99 10.66 17.80
N GLU A 293 -20.34 9.39 17.68
CA GLU A 293 -21.31 8.75 18.58
C GLU A 293 -20.86 8.73 20.05
N ALA A 294 -19.56 8.57 20.28
CA ALA A 294 -19.04 8.58 21.65
C ALA A 294 -19.09 9.97 22.27
N ARG A 295 -18.78 11.03 21.50
CA ARG A 295 -18.87 12.42 21.97
C ARG A 295 -20.30 12.84 22.35
N GLU A 296 -21.30 12.35 21.61
CA GLU A 296 -22.71 12.59 21.93
C GLU A 296 -23.10 11.98 23.29
N LYS A 297 -22.53 10.83 23.65
CA LYS A 297 -22.84 10.10 24.89
C LYS A 297 -21.97 10.53 26.07
N THR A 298 -20.69 10.76 25.82
CA THR A 298 -19.70 11.07 26.86
C THR A 298 -18.69 12.08 26.30
N PRO A 299 -18.77 13.37 26.66
CA PRO A 299 -17.81 14.37 26.24
C PRO A 299 -16.37 13.93 26.56
N GLY A 300 -15.49 14.00 25.58
CA GLY A 300 -14.07 13.59 25.71
C GLY A 300 -13.77 12.11 25.48
N ALA A 301 -14.76 11.25 25.20
CA ALA A 301 -14.53 9.87 24.78
C ALA A 301 -14.11 9.81 23.30
N TYR A 302 -13.08 9.04 23.00
CA TYR A 302 -12.53 8.83 21.64
C TYR A 302 -12.19 7.37 21.38
N PRO A 303 -13.18 6.45 21.36
CA PRO A 303 -12.89 5.07 21.00
C PRO A 303 -12.59 4.96 19.51
N ASP A 304 -11.45 4.39 19.15
CA ASP A 304 -11.08 4.19 17.76
C ASP A 304 -11.95 3.16 17.04
N PHE A 305 -12.56 2.26 17.76
CA PHE A 305 -13.36 1.17 17.21
C PHE A 305 -14.38 0.61 18.21
N THR A 306 -15.38 -0.09 17.70
CA THR A 306 -16.38 -0.82 18.51
C THR A 306 -15.81 -2.16 18.99
N PRO A 307 -16.30 -2.71 20.11
CA PRO A 307 -15.93 -4.05 20.54
C PRO A 307 -16.32 -5.12 19.52
N GLN A 308 -15.61 -6.25 19.56
CA GLN A 308 -15.98 -7.42 18.78
C GLN A 308 -17.36 -7.92 19.22
N LEU A 309 -18.25 -8.16 18.24
CA LEU A 309 -19.64 -8.57 18.47
C LEU A 309 -19.77 -10.10 18.58
N THR A 310 -19.08 -10.84 17.71
CA THR A 310 -19.15 -12.30 17.67
C THR A 310 -17.78 -12.92 17.44
N GLY A 311 -17.65 -14.20 17.75
CA GLY A 311 -16.45 -15.00 17.52
C GLY A 311 -15.64 -15.23 18.79
N LYS A 312 -14.53 -15.96 18.65
CA LYS A 312 -13.71 -16.52 19.74
C LYS A 312 -13.29 -15.54 20.83
N TYR A 313 -13.08 -14.27 20.49
CA TYR A 313 -12.55 -13.25 21.39
C TYR A 313 -13.59 -12.18 21.78
N ALA A 314 -14.86 -12.35 21.42
CA ALA A 314 -15.93 -11.47 21.87
C ALA A 314 -16.08 -11.57 23.40
N LYS A 315 -16.24 -10.41 24.07
CA LYS A 315 -16.40 -10.33 25.54
C LYS A 315 -17.87 -10.18 25.91
#